data_13e5fe8c7d6405dc8e7fb3784149e1ca
#
_entry.id   13e5fe8c7d6405dc8e7fb3784149e1ca
#
_cell.length_a   1.000
_cell.length_b   1.000
_cell.length_c   1.000
_cell.angle_alpha   90.00
_cell.angle_beta   90.00
_cell.angle_gamma   90.00
#
_symmetry.space_group_name_H-M   'P 1'
#
loop_
_entity.id
_entity.type
_entity.pdbx_description
1 polymer ?
#
loop_
_entity_poly.entity_id
_entity_poly.type
_entity_poly.pdbx_seq_one_letter_code
_entity_poly.pdbx_strand_id
1 'polypeptide(L)' 'MLQDLYKQKRSLELRWQLEYEQFGKYTLNMVEIDKKIKEIITEIKTEERKIADRELAIINSAPEVSVAT' A
#
# COMPACT_ATOMS: atom_id res chain seq x y z
N MET A 1 0.46 10.56 -4.63
CA MET A 1 0.35 10.01 -3.28
C MET A 1 0.55 8.52 -3.19
N LEU A 2 -0.22 7.75 -3.93
CA LEU A 2 0.00 6.31 -3.93
C LEU A 2 1.40 5.93 -4.41
N GLN A 3 1.90 6.61 -5.41
CA GLN A 3 3.23 6.33 -5.92
C GLN A 3 4.31 6.54 -4.87
N ASP A 4 4.15 7.55 -4.02
CA ASP A 4 5.11 7.80 -2.95
C ASP A 4 5.06 6.69 -1.91
N LEU A 5 3.87 6.21 -1.60
CA LEU A 5 3.70 5.10 -0.67
C LEU A 5 4.33 3.82 -1.20
N TYR A 6 4.13 3.53 -2.48
CA TYR A 6 4.76 2.37 -3.10
C TYR A 6 6.29 2.48 -3.10
N LYS A 7 6.81 3.67 -3.36
CA LYS A 7 8.26 3.90 -3.32
C LYS A 7 8.82 3.69 -1.92
N GLN A 8 8.13 4.21 -0.91
CA GLN A 8 8.53 4.02 0.48
C GLN A 8 8.52 2.56 0.87
N LYS A 9 7.48 1.84 0.49
CA LYS A 9 7.37 0.42 0.75
C LYS A 9 8.55 -0.33 0.13
N ARG A 10 8.84 -0.04 -1.12
CA ARG A 10 9.93 -0.70 -1.82
C ARG A 10 11.28 -0.41 -1.20
N SER A 11 11.52 0.83 -0.80
CA SER A 11 12.75 1.21 -0.12
C SER A 11 12.92 0.44 1.17
N LEU A 12 11.85 0.30 1.94
CA LEU A 12 11.90 -0.44 3.19
C LEU A 12 12.13 -1.93 2.96
N GLU A 13 11.51 -2.49 1.94
CA GLU A 13 11.71 -3.90 1.58
C GLU A 13 13.16 -4.16 1.19
N LEU A 14 13.76 -3.26 0.41
CA LEU A 14 15.15 -3.39 0.03
C LEU A 14 16.07 -3.28 1.24
N ARG A 15 15.76 -2.38 2.14
CA ARG A 15 16.53 -2.20 3.37
C ARG A 15 16.45 -3.45 4.24
N TRP A 16 15.26 -4.03 4.36
CA TRP A 16 15.04 -5.26 5.09
C TRP A 16 15.90 -6.38 4.51
N GLN A 17 15.88 -6.50 3.19
CA GLN A 17 16.63 -7.52 2.48
C GLN A 17 18.14 -7.37 2.67
N LEU A 18 18.65 -6.14 2.60
CA LEU A 18 20.05 -5.85 2.84
C LEU A 18 20.47 -6.21 4.25
N GLU A 19 19.64 -5.88 5.24
CA GLU A 19 19.88 -6.25 6.63
C GLU A 19 19.97 -7.77 6.77
N TYR A 20 19.02 -8.47 6.18
CA TYR A 20 19.00 -9.92 6.25
C TYR A 20 20.24 -10.54 5.60
N GLU A 21 20.65 -10.03 4.45
CA GLU A 21 21.84 -10.51 3.77
C GLU A 21 23.11 -10.25 4.58
N GLN A 22 23.15 -9.10 5.25
CA GLN A 22 24.32 -8.71 6.03
C GLN A 22 24.46 -9.51 7.31
N PHE A 23 23.38 -9.74 8.01
CA PHE A 23 23.42 -10.40 9.31
C PHE A 23 23.00 -11.86 9.29
N GLY A 24 22.33 -12.30 8.22
CA GLY A 24 21.89 -13.69 8.10
C GLY A 24 20.86 -14.12 9.11
N LYS A 25 20.25 -13.16 9.80
CA LYS A 25 19.24 -13.46 10.79
C LYS A 25 18.33 -12.25 10.98
N TYR A 26 17.20 -12.46 11.64
CA TYR A 26 16.23 -11.44 11.91
C TYR A 26 16.73 -10.52 13.02
N THR A 27 16.88 -9.24 12.74
CA THR A 27 17.40 -8.25 13.69
C THR A 27 16.29 -7.33 14.21
N LEU A 28 16.59 -6.58 15.25
CA LEU A 28 15.65 -5.59 15.78
C LEU A 28 15.33 -4.51 14.75
N ASN A 29 16.31 -4.12 13.95
CA ASN A 29 16.08 -3.17 12.87
C ASN A 29 15.08 -3.70 11.87
N MET A 30 15.14 -5.00 11.58
CA MET A 30 14.20 -5.63 10.68
C MET A 30 12.79 -5.63 11.24
N VAL A 31 12.64 -5.80 12.55
CA VAL A 31 11.33 -5.70 13.21
C VAL A 31 10.74 -4.31 13.03
N GLU A 32 11.54 -3.27 13.19
CA GLU A 32 11.09 -1.90 13.00
C GLU A 32 10.73 -1.62 11.54
N ILE A 33 11.54 -2.12 10.63
CA ILE A 33 11.26 -1.99 9.20
C ILE A 33 9.95 -2.67 8.86
N ASP A 34 9.73 -3.87 9.39
CA ASP A 34 8.47 -4.59 9.19
C ASP A 34 7.26 -3.80 9.67
N LYS A 35 7.37 -3.16 10.83
CA LYS A 35 6.29 -2.33 11.36
C LYS A 35 5.97 -1.19 10.40
N LYS A 36 7.01 -0.53 9.90
CA LYS A 36 6.82 0.57 8.95
C LYS A 36 6.20 0.09 7.64
N ILE A 37 6.63 -1.06 7.16
CA ILE A 37 6.06 -1.66 5.96
C ILE A 37 4.57 -1.92 6.16
N LYS A 38 4.19 -2.47 7.29
CA LYS A 38 2.78 -2.74 7.61
C LYS A 38 1.96 -1.46 7.67
N GLU A 39 2.51 -0.40 8.26
CA GLU A 39 1.85 0.89 8.31
C GLU A 39 1.64 1.45 6.91
N ILE A 40 2.65 1.35 6.05
CA ILE A 40 2.55 1.83 4.69
C ILE A 40 1.54 1.01 3.89
N ILE A 41 1.51 -0.30 4.08
CA ILE A 41 0.52 -1.16 3.44
C ILE A 41 -0.89 -0.73 3.84
N THR A 42 -1.09 -0.41 5.11
CA THR A 42 -2.39 0.07 5.60
C THR A 42 -2.76 1.39 4.94
N GLU A 43 -1.80 2.30 4.81
CA GLU A 43 -2.03 3.58 4.14
C GLU A 43 -2.36 3.39 2.67
N ILE A 44 -1.65 2.49 2.00
CA ILE A 44 -1.93 2.16 0.60
C ILE A 44 -3.35 1.64 0.45
N LYS A 45 -3.75 0.71 1.30
CA LYS A 45 -5.11 0.15 1.26
C LYS A 45 -6.16 1.23 1.50
N THR A 46 -5.89 2.15 2.41
CA THR A 46 -6.79 3.25 2.69
C THR A 46 -6.94 4.17 1.48
N GLU A 47 -5.84 4.50 0.84
CA GLU A 47 -5.87 5.35 -0.34
C GLU A 47 -6.55 4.67 -1.53
N GLU A 48 -6.27 3.40 -1.73
CA GLU A 48 -6.93 2.62 -2.78
C GLU A 48 -8.42 2.55 -2.53
N ARG A 49 -8.83 2.40 -1.29
CA ARG A 49 -10.24 2.36 -0.92
C ARG A 49 -10.94 3.68 -1.21
N LYS A 50 -10.27 4.80 -0.93
CA LYS A 50 -10.82 6.11 -1.24
C LYS A 50 -11.04 6.29 -2.74
N ILE A 51 -10.09 5.82 -3.54
CA ILE A 51 -10.21 5.89 -4.99
C ILE A 51 -11.36 5.01 -5.47
N ALA A 52 -11.46 3.80 -4.95
CA ALA A 52 -12.53 2.88 -5.31
C ALA A 52 -13.90 3.43 -4.93
N ASP A 53 -14.02 4.01 -3.74
CA ASP A 53 -15.27 4.61 -3.29
C ASP A 53 -15.67 5.77 -4.20
N ARG A 54 -14.68 6.57 -4.61
CA ARG A 54 -14.94 7.69 -5.53
C ARG A 54 -15.42 7.19 -6.88
N GLU A 55 -14.81 6.15 -7.40
CA GLU A 55 -15.21 5.56 -8.68
C GLU A 55 -16.60 4.95 -8.57
N LEU A 56 -16.90 4.26 -7.49
CA LEU A 56 -18.23 3.72 -7.27
C LEU A 56 -19.29 4.81 -7.20
N ALA A 57 -18.97 5.92 -6.56
CA ALA A 57 -19.89 7.05 -6.47
C ALA A 57 -20.19 7.61 -7.87
N ILE A 58 -19.19 7.69 -8.70
CA ILE A 58 -19.37 8.16 -10.08
C ILE A 58 -20.24 7.20 -10.85
N ILE A 59 -19.97 5.91 -10.74
CA ILE A 59 -20.76 4.87 -11.42
C ILE A 59 -22.20 4.89 -10.96
N ASN A 60 -22.41 4.99 -9.65
CA ASN A 60 -23.75 5.00 -9.10
C ASN A 60 -24.55 6.25 -9.46
N SER A 61 -23.88 7.35 -9.73
CA SER A 61 -24.57 8.58 -10.10
C SER A 61 -24.86 8.67 -11.60
N ALA A 62 -24.38 7.75 -12.39
CA ALA A 62 -24.62 7.74 -13.83
C ALA A 62 -25.87 6.91 -14.13
N PRO A 63 -26.97 7.51 -14.41
CA PRO A 63 -28.24 6.79 -14.52
C PRO A 63 -28.31 5.84 -15.68
N GLU A 64 -27.71 6.19 -16.76
CA GLU A 64 -27.83 5.36 -17.93
C GLU A 64 -27.09 4.06 -17.79
N VAL A 65 -26.14 4.02 -16.96
CA VAL A 65 -25.35 2.82 -16.79
C VAL A 65 -26.19 1.68 -16.25
N SER A 66 -26.99 2.01 -15.32
CA SER A 66 -27.76 0.96 -14.67
C SER A 66 -28.75 0.34 -15.61
N VAL A 67 -29.02 1.03 -16.64
CA VAL A 67 -29.99 0.53 -17.49
C VAL A 67 -29.58 -0.66 -18.24
N ALA A 68 -28.40 -0.90 -18.26
CA ALA A 68 -27.92 -2.05 -18.93
C ALA A 68 -28.78 -3.26 -18.74
N THR A 69 -29.71 -3.18 -18.13
CA THR A 69 -30.62 -4.26 -18.00
C THR A 69 -31.30 -4.73 -19.18
#